data_79fa04db2380acbefc7c380461cabaa1
#
_entry.id   79fa04db2380acbefc7c380461cabaa1
#
_cell.length_a   1.000
_cell.length_b   1.000
_cell.length_c   1.000
_cell.angle_alpha   90.00
_cell.angle_beta   90.00
_cell.angle_gamma   90.00
#
_symmetry.space_group_name_H-M   'P 1'
#
loop_
_entity.id
_entity.type
_entity.pdbx_description
1 polymer ?
#
loop_
_entity_poly.entity_id
_entity_poly.type
_entity_poly.pdbx_seq_one_letter_code
_entity_poly.pdbx_strand_id
1 'polypeptide(L)'
;IALKNRVRFMAEFVGASYHESGGYPEWAYKRESRLRDVCNDVFKKQYGHDVKIEAIHAGLECGIIAGKVKDLDIVSIGPDMKDIHTPNETLSISSVERVWNFVIQVLKELK
;
A
#
# COMPACT_ATOMS: atom_id res chain seq x y z
N ILE A 1 -11.14 -12.82 -10.52
CA ILE A 1 -11.26 -13.78 -11.64
C ILE A 1 -12.73 -14.00 -11.99
N ALA A 2 -13.60 -14.34 -11.04
CA ALA A 2 -15.02 -14.63 -11.35
C ALA A 2 -15.78 -13.45 -11.98
N LEU A 3 -15.58 -12.22 -11.47
CA LEU A 3 -16.22 -11.02 -12.02
C LEU A 3 -15.75 -10.73 -13.45
N LYS A 4 -14.46 -10.79 -13.72
CA LYS A 4 -13.90 -10.59 -15.06
C LYS A 4 -14.47 -11.57 -16.06
N ASN A 5 -14.57 -12.85 -15.69
CA ASN A 5 -15.16 -13.88 -16.55
C ASN A 5 -16.65 -13.61 -16.86
N ARG A 6 -17.41 -13.11 -15.89
CA ARG A 6 -18.80 -12.71 -16.11
C ARG A 6 -18.91 -11.54 -17.09
N VAL A 7 -18.09 -10.52 -16.92
CA VAL A 7 -18.08 -9.35 -17.83
C VAL A 7 -17.68 -9.78 -19.24
N ARG A 8 -16.64 -10.63 -19.38
CA ARG A 8 -16.23 -11.19 -20.67
C ARG A 8 -17.37 -11.94 -21.34
N PHE A 9 -18.00 -12.87 -20.63
CA PHE A 9 -19.13 -13.66 -21.16
C PHE A 9 -20.27 -12.76 -21.63
N MET A 10 -20.64 -11.75 -20.85
CA MET A 10 -21.70 -10.81 -21.23
C MET A 10 -21.34 -10.01 -22.48
N ALA A 11 -20.09 -9.54 -22.60
CA ALA A 11 -19.62 -8.83 -23.78
C ALA A 11 -19.68 -9.73 -25.03
N GLU A 12 -19.16 -10.94 -24.94
CA GLU A 12 -19.16 -11.92 -26.04
C GLU A 12 -20.60 -12.33 -26.42
N PHE A 13 -21.48 -12.49 -25.45
CA PHE A 13 -22.89 -12.85 -25.69
C PHE A 13 -23.63 -11.80 -26.52
N VAL A 14 -23.33 -10.52 -26.36
CA VAL A 14 -23.94 -9.45 -27.15
C VAL A 14 -23.10 -9.06 -28.39
N GLY A 15 -22.09 -9.86 -28.75
CA GLY A 15 -21.24 -9.62 -29.93
C GLY A 15 -20.20 -8.50 -29.76
N ALA A 16 -19.93 -8.07 -28.51
CA ALA A 16 -18.89 -7.09 -28.22
C ALA A 16 -17.55 -7.76 -27.94
N SER A 17 -16.45 -7.03 -28.16
CA SER A 17 -15.12 -7.48 -27.77
C SER A 17 -14.82 -7.13 -26.31
N TYR A 18 -14.09 -8.02 -25.62
CA TYR A 18 -13.60 -7.79 -24.27
C TYR A 18 -12.08 -7.65 -24.26
N HIS A 19 -11.59 -6.59 -23.64
CA HIS A 19 -10.17 -6.34 -23.49
C HIS A 19 -9.83 -6.00 -22.04
N GLU A 20 -8.72 -6.55 -21.54
CA GLU A 20 -8.18 -6.24 -20.20
C GLU A 20 -6.81 -5.57 -20.33
N SER A 21 -6.59 -4.52 -19.52
CA SER A 21 -5.30 -3.85 -19.40
C SER A 21 -5.08 -3.35 -17.98
N GLY A 22 -3.84 -3.02 -17.63
CA GLY A 22 -3.50 -2.37 -16.35
C GLY A 22 -3.71 -3.26 -15.13
N GLY A 23 -3.57 -4.58 -15.27
CA GLY A 23 -3.71 -5.51 -14.13
C GLY A 23 -2.63 -5.28 -13.08
N TYR A 24 -3.06 -5.19 -11.81
CA TYR A 24 -2.20 -5.10 -10.63
C TYR A 24 -2.33 -6.38 -9.81
N PRO A 25 -1.20 -6.98 -9.33
CA PRO A 25 -1.28 -8.08 -8.37
C PRO A 25 -1.84 -7.59 -7.04
N GLU A 26 -2.56 -8.46 -6.37
CA GLU A 26 -3.01 -8.19 -5.00
C GLU A 26 -1.82 -8.13 -4.05
N TRP A 27 -1.92 -7.27 -3.04
CA TRP A 27 -1.02 -7.27 -1.89
C TRP A 27 -1.80 -7.81 -0.69
N ALA A 28 -1.68 -9.12 -0.48
CA ALA A 28 -2.40 -9.80 0.60
C ALA A 28 -1.92 -9.32 1.98
N TYR A 29 -2.86 -9.10 2.88
CA TYR A 29 -2.55 -8.76 4.26
C TYR A 29 -1.81 -9.92 4.97
N LYS A 30 -0.61 -9.65 5.45
CA LYS A 30 0.20 -10.60 6.22
C LYS A 30 -0.13 -10.44 7.72
N ARG A 31 -0.67 -11.48 8.35
CA ARG A 31 -1.07 -11.41 9.77
C ARG A 31 0.13 -11.15 10.69
N GLU A 32 1.24 -11.86 10.46
CA GLU A 32 2.49 -11.70 11.19
C GLU A 32 3.48 -10.90 10.34
N SER A 33 3.95 -9.78 10.84
CA SER A 33 4.88 -8.88 10.17
C SER A 33 5.78 -8.20 11.19
N ARG A 34 7.02 -8.67 11.27
CA ARG A 34 8.03 -8.06 12.15
C ARG A 34 8.25 -6.59 11.81
N LEU A 35 8.26 -6.25 10.53
CA LEU A 35 8.46 -4.86 10.11
C LEU A 35 7.33 -3.96 10.60
N ARG A 36 6.08 -4.42 10.49
CA ARG A 36 4.93 -3.67 10.99
C ARG A 36 4.96 -3.50 12.50
N ASP A 37 5.36 -4.54 13.23
CA ASP A 37 5.46 -4.49 14.69
C ASP A 37 6.53 -3.49 15.12
N VAL A 38 7.71 -3.51 14.50
CA VAL A 38 8.77 -2.51 14.74
C VAL A 38 8.29 -1.09 14.40
N CYS A 39 7.58 -0.92 13.28
CA CYS A 39 6.99 0.36 12.92
C CYS A 39 6.01 0.86 13.99
N ASN A 40 5.15 -0.02 14.51
CA ASN A 40 4.21 0.33 15.58
C ASN A 40 4.93 0.73 16.87
N ASP A 41 5.93 -0.01 17.28
CA ASP A 41 6.70 0.27 18.49
C ASP A 41 7.43 1.62 18.40
N VAL A 42 8.06 1.90 17.27
CA VAL A 42 8.71 3.19 17.02
C VAL A 42 7.69 4.32 17.04
N PHE A 43 6.56 4.14 16.36
CA PHE A 43 5.49 5.14 16.30
C PHE A 43 4.92 5.42 17.69
N LYS A 44 4.68 4.37 18.47
CA LYS A 44 4.19 4.48 19.85
C LYS A 44 5.18 5.20 20.76
N LYS A 45 6.48 4.96 20.61
CA LYS A 45 7.53 5.69 21.35
C LYS A 45 7.54 7.18 21.00
N GLN A 46 7.28 7.54 19.73
CA GLN A 46 7.31 8.93 19.27
C GLN A 46 6.02 9.72 19.57
N TYR A 47 4.86 9.06 19.50
CA TYR A 47 3.55 9.73 19.55
C TYR A 47 2.65 9.30 20.71
N GLY A 48 3.04 8.29 21.50
CA GLY A 48 2.31 7.84 22.68
C GLY A 48 1.07 6.97 22.40
N HIS A 49 0.82 6.58 21.15
CA HIS A 49 -0.29 5.71 20.77
C HIS A 49 0.12 4.80 19.60
N ASP A 50 -0.65 3.75 19.37
CA ASP A 50 -0.41 2.81 18.29
C ASP A 50 -0.65 3.45 16.91
N VAL A 51 0.11 3.01 15.90
CA VAL A 51 -0.09 3.44 14.52
C VAL A 51 -1.40 2.88 13.98
N LYS A 52 -2.12 3.65 13.18
CA LYS A 52 -3.30 3.18 12.47
C LYS A 52 -2.86 2.30 11.28
N ILE A 53 -3.28 1.04 11.29
CA ILE A 53 -3.03 0.09 10.21
C ILE A 53 -4.29 -0.01 9.37
N GLU A 54 -4.19 0.25 8.09
CA GLU A 54 -5.31 0.23 7.16
C GLU A 54 -4.99 -0.64 5.94
N ALA A 55 -6.04 -1.27 5.41
CA ALA A 55 -6.03 -1.88 4.10
C ALA A 55 -6.87 -1.01 3.16
N ILE A 56 -6.36 -0.72 1.98
CA ILE A 56 -7.06 0.10 0.98
C ILE A 56 -7.31 -0.67 -0.30
N HIS A 57 -8.39 -0.34 -1.00
CA HIS A 57 -8.69 -0.86 -2.34
C HIS A 57 -8.00 0.00 -3.40
N ALA A 58 -6.67 -0.10 -3.47
CA ALA A 58 -5.87 0.61 -4.47
C ALA A 58 -4.72 -0.29 -4.94
N GLY A 59 -4.27 -0.08 -6.18
CA GLY A 59 -3.04 -0.68 -6.67
C GLY A 59 -1.84 0.05 -6.06
N LEU A 60 -0.97 -0.69 -5.38
CA LEU A 60 0.27 -0.15 -4.82
C LEU A 60 1.48 -0.91 -5.40
N GLU A 61 2.59 -0.21 -5.54
CA GLU A 61 3.88 -0.79 -5.96
C GLU A 61 4.31 -1.95 -5.07
N CYS A 62 3.92 -1.92 -3.79
CA CYS A 62 4.14 -3.01 -2.84
C CYS A 62 3.56 -4.35 -3.32
N GLY A 63 2.40 -4.33 -4.00
CA GLY A 63 1.81 -5.53 -4.60
C GLY A 63 2.68 -6.10 -5.73
N ILE A 64 3.26 -5.24 -6.57
CA ILE A 64 4.18 -5.65 -7.64
C ILE A 64 5.45 -6.27 -7.07
N ILE A 65 6.02 -5.64 -6.04
CA ILE A 65 7.25 -6.12 -5.39
C ILE A 65 6.98 -7.45 -4.66
N ALA A 66 5.88 -7.54 -3.90
CA ALA A 66 5.47 -8.75 -3.19
C ALA A 66 5.21 -9.93 -4.15
N GLY A 67 4.67 -9.65 -5.34
CA GLY A 67 4.47 -10.67 -6.38
C GLY A 67 5.77 -11.20 -7.00
N LYS A 68 6.87 -10.45 -6.91
CA LYS A 68 8.19 -10.82 -7.44
C LYS A 68 9.11 -11.45 -6.39
N VAL A 69 9.01 -11.00 -5.14
CA VAL A 69 9.86 -11.45 -4.04
C VAL A 69 9.00 -12.19 -3.03
N LYS A 70 9.18 -13.51 -2.99
CA LYS A 70 8.42 -14.38 -2.11
C LYS A 70 8.73 -14.07 -0.63
N ASP A 71 7.71 -14.14 0.21
CA ASP A 71 7.77 -13.98 1.66
C ASP A 71 8.31 -12.62 2.16
N LEU A 72 8.42 -11.65 1.27
CA LEU A 72 8.86 -10.30 1.63
C LEU A 72 7.89 -9.66 2.65
N ASP A 73 8.46 -9.06 3.69
CA ASP A 73 7.71 -8.26 4.66
C ASP A 73 7.74 -6.80 4.24
N ILE A 74 6.57 -6.22 3.98
CA ILE A 74 6.44 -4.89 3.38
C ILE A 74 5.40 -4.08 4.13
N VAL A 75 5.70 -2.81 4.34
CA VAL A 75 4.75 -1.79 4.78
C VAL A 75 4.80 -0.59 3.83
N SER A 76 3.66 0.08 3.64
CA SER A 76 3.59 1.34 2.92
C SER A 76 3.37 2.46 3.92
N ILE A 77 4.22 3.46 3.89
CA ILE A 77 4.17 4.65 4.74
C ILE A 77 4.47 5.89 3.90
N GLY A 78 3.99 7.03 4.32
CA GLY A 78 4.26 8.27 3.60
C GLY A 78 3.86 9.51 4.39
N PRO A 79 4.25 10.69 3.90
CA PRO A 79 3.83 11.97 4.45
C PRO A 79 2.35 12.24 4.18
N ASP A 80 1.81 13.25 4.87
CA ASP A 80 0.42 13.68 4.69
C ASP A 80 0.26 14.38 3.33
N MET A 81 -0.56 13.80 2.47
CA MET A 81 -0.90 14.33 1.16
C MET A 81 -2.41 14.48 1.02
N LYS A 82 -2.85 15.46 0.23
CA LYS A 82 -4.25 15.68 -0.12
C LYS A 82 -4.40 15.76 -1.62
N ASP A 83 -5.59 15.44 -2.10
CA ASP A 83 -6.00 15.54 -3.51
C ASP A 83 -5.02 14.82 -4.46
N ILE A 84 -4.51 13.65 -4.04
CA ILE A 84 -3.53 12.84 -4.74
C ILE A 84 -4.04 12.50 -6.16
N HIS A 85 -3.16 12.59 -7.16
CA HIS A 85 -3.47 12.40 -8.58
C HIS A 85 -4.40 13.45 -9.18
N THR A 86 -4.46 14.64 -8.60
CA THR A 86 -5.19 15.79 -9.16
C THR A 86 -4.27 16.99 -9.36
N PRO A 87 -4.68 18.00 -10.14
CA PRO A 87 -3.94 19.26 -10.28
C PRO A 87 -3.80 20.05 -8.97
N ASN A 88 -4.59 19.73 -7.95
CA ASN A 88 -4.59 20.38 -6.65
C ASN A 88 -3.83 19.57 -5.58
N GLU A 89 -3.05 18.58 -6.00
CA GLU A 89 -2.26 17.75 -5.08
C GLU A 89 -1.35 18.60 -4.20
N THR A 90 -1.39 18.34 -2.91
CA THR A 90 -0.58 19.06 -1.91
C THR A 90 0.10 18.11 -0.96
N LEU A 91 1.29 18.50 -0.49
CA LEU A 91 2.13 17.78 0.46
C LEU A 91 2.40 18.65 1.70
N SER A 92 2.21 18.09 2.88
CA SER A 92 2.59 18.74 4.14
C SER A 92 4.10 18.62 4.35
N ILE A 93 4.85 19.72 4.21
CA ILE A 93 6.30 19.76 4.38
C ILE A 93 6.72 19.26 5.77
N SER A 94 6.02 19.67 6.82
CA SER A 94 6.30 19.22 8.19
C SER A 94 6.09 17.71 8.40
N SER A 95 5.19 17.09 7.63
CA SER A 95 4.99 15.64 7.70
C SER A 95 6.12 14.87 7.05
N VAL A 96 6.79 15.43 6.05
CA VAL A 96 7.99 14.82 5.43
C VAL A 96 9.10 14.64 6.45
N GLU A 97 9.38 15.67 7.26
CA GLU A 97 10.38 15.62 8.32
C GLU A 97 10.03 14.56 9.38
N ARG A 98 8.74 14.51 9.78
CA ARG A 98 8.27 13.48 10.74
C ARG A 98 8.47 12.07 10.21
N VAL A 99 8.08 11.83 8.96
CA VAL A 99 8.24 10.51 8.31
C VAL A 99 9.71 10.15 8.14
N TRP A 100 10.56 11.09 7.76
CA TRP A 100 11.99 10.88 7.67
C TRP A 100 12.59 10.42 9.00
N ASN A 101 12.31 11.13 10.08
CA ASN A 101 12.78 10.79 11.42
C ASN A 101 12.24 9.41 11.87
N PHE A 102 10.99 9.12 11.57
CA PHE A 102 10.38 7.81 11.81
C PHE A 102 11.13 6.69 11.09
N VAL A 103 11.38 6.82 9.79
CA VAL A 103 12.12 5.83 9.00
C VAL A 103 13.52 5.59 9.57
N ILE A 104 14.24 6.64 9.95
CA ILE A 104 15.56 6.51 10.56
C ILE A 104 15.50 5.67 11.86
N GLN A 105 14.50 5.89 12.71
CA GLN A 105 14.36 5.12 13.95
C GLN A 105 13.97 3.65 13.67
N VAL A 106 13.06 3.40 12.73
CA VAL A 106 12.71 2.03 12.30
C VAL A 106 13.95 1.29 11.81
N LEU A 107 14.77 1.91 10.96
CA LEU A 107 16.01 1.30 10.46
C LEU A 107 17.03 1.01 11.57
N LYS A 108 17.07 1.81 12.62
CA LYS A 108 17.94 1.55 13.80
C LYS A 108 17.45 0.34 14.61
N GLU A 109 16.14 0.18 14.76
CA GLU A 109 15.56 -0.95 15.51
C GLU A 109 15.59 -2.27 14.73
N LEU A 110 15.78 -2.22 13.42
CA LEU A 110 15.90 -3.41 12.57
C LEU A 110 17.32 -4.00 12.49
N LYS A 111 18.33 -3.29 12.97
CA LYS A 111 19.72 -3.78 13.08
C LYS A 111 19.82 -4.84 14.16
#